data_c75255301c36fa12df8b097c46553698
#
_entry.id   c75255301c36fa12df8b097c46553698
#
_cell.length_a   1.000
_cell.length_b   1.000
_cell.length_c   1.000
_cell.angle_alpha   90.00
_cell.angle_beta   90.00
_cell.angle_gamma   90.00
#
_symmetry.space_group_name_H-M   'P 1'
#
loop_
_entity.id
_entity.type
_entity.pdbx_description
1 polymer ?
#
loop_
_entity_poly.entity_id
_entity_poly.type
_entity_poly.pdbx_seq_one_letter_code
_entity_poly.pdbx_strand_id
1 'polypeptide(L)'
;MSAPLSTLNVRLFLIHHGEAVGSDVDPRRPLSPRGQTQAERVAADAASRGAKPVVVWHSGKLRSKQTAEAFWRACNPFAEFAATRDVQPDDPPQWIHDRLRAETRDIAIAGHFPHLPRLVARLIGGVEDFPAHGAVALATDDDGETWRELWRIENG
;
A
#
# COMPACT_ATOMS: atom_id res chain seq x y z
N MET A 1 20.87 -17.50 19.60
CA MET A 1 20.56 -17.22 19.02
C MET A 1 20.01 -16.65 18.33
N SER A 2 19.62 -16.57 18.00
CA SER A 2 19.29 -16.09 17.40
C SER A 2 18.73 -15.16 16.80
N ALA A 3 18.41 -14.36 17.06
CA ALA A 3 18.17 -13.17 16.52
C ALA A 3 17.91 -12.98 15.08
N PRO A 4 18.43 -13.69 14.21
CA PRO A 4 18.20 -13.47 12.80
C PRO A 4 16.75 -13.51 12.41
N LEU A 5 15.90 -13.93 13.30
CA LEU A 5 14.47 -13.96 13.01
C LEU A 5 13.89 -12.59 12.71
N SER A 6 14.45 -11.54 13.29
CA SER A 6 13.94 -10.20 13.02
C SER A 6 14.12 -9.79 11.57
N THR A 7 15.07 -10.37 10.87
CA THR A 7 15.31 -10.04 9.48
C THR A 7 14.23 -10.57 8.56
N LEU A 8 13.40 -11.51 9.04
CA LEU A 8 12.34 -12.11 8.25
C LEU A 8 11.00 -11.40 8.46
N ASN A 9 10.95 -10.42 9.34
CA ASN A 9 9.71 -9.74 9.65
C ASN A 9 9.50 -8.55 8.69
N VAL A 10 9.30 -8.88 7.42
CA VAL A 10 9.06 -7.88 6.40
C VAL A 10 7.67 -7.31 6.55
N ARG A 11 7.56 -5.99 6.43
CA ARG A 11 6.29 -5.28 6.53
C ARG A 11 5.85 -4.75 5.19
N LEU A 12 4.57 -4.83 4.96
CA LEU A 12 3.93 -4.37 3.74
C LEU A 12 2.83 -3.38 4.11
N PHE A 13 2.90 -2.17 3.57
CA PHE A 13 1.89 -1.15 3.81
C PHE A 13 1.11 -0.95 2.51
N LEU A 14 -0.17 -1.28 2.54
CA LEU A 14 -1.04 -1.16 1.37
C LEU A 14 -1.96 0.04 1.59
N ILE A 15 -2.06 0.92 0.61
CA ILE A 15 -2.86 2.14 0.70
C ILE A 15 -3.80 2.23 -0.49
N HIS A 16 -5.11 2.40 -0.25
CA HIS A 16 -6.05 2.70 -1.32
C HIS A 16 -5.96 4.18 -1.65
N HIS A 17 -5.83 4.52 -2.94
CA HIS A 17 -5.70 5.92 -3.33
C HIS A 17 -6.88 6.75 -2.82
N GLY A 18 -6.62 8.03 -2.54
CA GLY A 18 -7.65 8.96 -2.12
C GLY A 18 -8.70 9.19 -3.21
N GLU A 19 -9.77 9.88 -2.84
CA GLU A 19 -10.83 10.21 -3.79
C GLU A 19 -10.23 10.94 -4.99
N ALA A 20 -10.59 10.50 -6.19
CA ALA A 20 -10.11 11.12 -7.43
C ALA A 20 -11.28 11.79 -8.14
N VAL A 21 -10.99 12.87 -8.87
CA VAL A 21 -12.00 13.51 -9.71
C VAL A 21 -12.38 12.54 -10.85
N GLY A 22 -13.58 12.73 -11.40
CA GLY A 22 -14.03 11.91 -12.51
C GLY A 22 -13.30 12.27 -13.80
N SER A 23 -13.31 11.31 -14.74
CA SER A 23 -12.65 11.51 -16.04
C SER A 23 -13.32 12.61 -16.87
N ASP A 24 -14.56 12.94 -16.56
CA ASP A 24 -15.27 14.05 -17.18
C ASP A 24 -14.76 15.43 -16.72
N VAL A 25 -14.18 15.49 -15.52
CA VAL A 25 -13.57 16.72 -14.99
C VAL A 25 -12.12 16.84 -15.46
N ASP A 26 -11.36 15.74 -15.33
CA ASP A 26 -9.97 15.66 -15.79
C ASP A 26 -9.69 14.20 -16.16
N PRO A 27 -9.37 13.92 -17.44
CA PRO A 27 -9.13 12.53 -17.85
C PRO A 27 -7.94 11.87 -17.13
N ARG A 28 -7.03 12.64 -16.55
CA ARG A 28 -5.92 12.08 -15.78
C ARG A 28 -6.36 11.63 -14.37
N ARG A 29 -7.54 12.07 -13.95
CA ARG A 29 -8.13 11.74 -12.66
C ARG A 29 -7.17 11.96 -11.48
N PRO A 30 -6.74 13.21 -11.25
CA PRO A 30 -5.97 13.51 -10.05
C PRO A 30 -6.84 13.38 -8.79
N LEU A 31 -6.21 13.35 -7.63
CA LEU A 31 -6.95 13.40 -6.38
C LEU A 31 -7.76 14.71 -6.32
N SER A 32 -8.98 14.60 -5.81
CA SER A 32 -9.75 15.80 -5.45
C SER A 32 -9.12 16.43 -4.19
N PRO A 33 -9.51 17.68 -3.84
CA PRO A 33 -9.06 18.26 -2.57
C PRO A 33 -9.35 17.36 -1.38
N ARG A 34 -10.52 16.71 -1.36
CA ARG A 34 -10.88 15.75 -0.33
C ARG A 34 -9.95 14.54 -0.36
N GLY A 35 -9.65 14.02 -1.55
CA GLY A 35 -8.75 12.89 -1.72
C GLY A 35 -7.34 13.19 -1.25
N GLN A 36 -6.86 14.40 -1.49
CA GLN A 36 -5.55 14.84 -1.00
C GLN A 36 -5.53 14.85 0.53
N THR A 37 -6.59 15.36 1.15
CA THR A 37 -6.71 15.36 2.61
C THR A 37 -6.76 13.93 3.16
N GLN A 38 -7.50 13.03 2.49
CA GLN A 38 -7.55 11.63 2.88
C GLN A 38 -6.17 11.00 2.86
N ALA A 39 -5.43 11.20 1.77
CA ALA A 39 -4.10 10.62 1.61
C ALA A 39 -3.13 11.15 2.67
N GLU A 40 -3.18 12.44 2.95
CA GLU A 40 -2.30 13.05 3.95
C GLU A 40 -2.63 12.58 5.36
N ARG A 41 -3.90 12.42 5.67
CA ARG A 41 -4.34 11.95 6.99
C ARG A 41 -3.91 10.50 7.22
N VAL A 42 -4.09 9.64 6.22
CA VAL A 42 -3.65 8.24 6.31
C VAL A 42 -2.13 8.18 6.48
N ALA A 43 -1.40 8.97 5.71
CA ALA A 43 0.06 9.01 5.77
C ALA A 43 0.55 9.45 7.16
N ALA A 44 -0.06 10.49 7.74
CA ALA A 44 0.31 10.96 9.06
C ALA A 44 0.02 9.92 10.13
N ASP A 45 -1.13 9.24 10.04
CA ASP A 45 -1.49 8.18 10.98
C ASP A 45 -0.51 7.01 10.88
N ALA A 46 -0.19 6.59 9.66
CA ALA A 46 0.77 5.51 9.44
C ALA A 46 2.15 5.88 10.01
N ALA A 47 2.60 7.12 9.79
CA ALA A 47 3.87 7.59 10.32
C ALA A 47 3.88 7.54 11.86
N SER A 48 2.76 7.93 12.48
CA SER A 48 2.64 7.89 13.94
C SER A 48 2.69 6.47 14.50
N ARG A 49 2.35 5.48 13.68
CA ARG A 49 2.44 4.06 14.04
C ARG A 49 3.80 3.46 13.72
N GLY A 50 4.74 4.26 13.27
CA GLY A 50 6.09 3.81 12.99
C GLY A 50 6.31 3.24 11.59
N ALA A 51 5.38 3.44 10.66
CA ALA A 51 5.57 2.99 9.29
C ALA A 51 6.76 3.71 8.66
N LYS A 52 7.73 2.95 8.17
CA LYS A 52 8.94 3.52 7.56
C LYS A 52 9.42 2.61 6.44
N PRO A 53 8.66 2.51 5.34
CA PRO A 53 9.10 1.68 4.23
C PRO A 53 10.37 2.24 3.60
N VAL A 54 11.18 1.37 3.02
CA VAL A 54 12.38 1.81 2.29
C VAL A 54 12.12 1.87 0.79
N VAL A 55 10.94 1.38 0.36
CA VAL A 55 10.47 1.47 -1.03
C VAL A 55 9.00 1.85 -1.00
N VAL A 56 8.62 2.82 -1.83
CA VAL A 56 7.23 3.22 -2.01
C VAL A 56 6.89 3.08 -3.49
N TRP A 57 5.93 2.22 -3.80
CA TRP A 57 5.48 1.95 -5.16
C TRP A 57 4.08 2.47 -5.42
N HIS A 58 3.82 2.82 -6.67
CA HIS A 58 2.49 3.19 -7.16
C HIS A 58 2.27 2.56 -8.54
N SER A 59 1.04 2.66 -9.04
CA SER A 59 0.67 2.00 -10.30
C SER A 59 1.03 2.80 -11.56
N GLY A 60 1.48 4.04 -11.40
CA GLY A 60 1.67 4.94 -12.51
C GLY A 60 0.48 5.84 -12.78
N LYS A 61 -0.73 5.46 -12.35
CA LYS A 61 -1.90 6.33 -12.48
C LYS A 61 -1.76 7.50 -11.51
N LEU A 62 -2.19 8.69 -11.95
CA LEU A 62 -1.95 9.91 -11.19
C LEU A 62 -2.48 9.84 -9.77
N ARG A 63 -3.72 9.35 -9.57
CA ARG A 63 -4.31 9.23 -8.23
C ARG A 63 -3.51 8.31 -7.31
N SER A 64 -2.95 7.25 -7.86
CA SER A 64 -2.09 6.33 -7.11
C SER A 64 -0.76 7.00 -6.75
N LYS A 65 -0.15 7.68 -7.72
CA LYS A 65 1.12 8.38 -7.51
C LYS A 65 0.98 9.47 -6.45
N GLN A 66 -0.08 10.27 -6.51
CA GLN A 66 -0.29 11.34 -5.54
C GLN A 66 -0.50 10.81 -4.13
N THR A 67 -1.23 9.70 -3.98
CA THR A 67 -1.40 9.04 -2.69
C THR A 67 -0.07 8.51 -2.17
N ALA A 68 0.70 7.87 -3.05
CA ALA A 68 2.02 7.35 -2.69
C ALA A 68 2.97 8.47 -2.27
N GLU A 69 2.91 9.62 -2.93
CA GLU A 69 3.75 10.77 -2.56
C GLU A 69 3.47 11.26 -1.15
N ALA A 70 2.19 11.34 -0.77
CA ALA A 70 1.81 11.75 0.58
C ALA A 70 2.37 10.77 1.62
N PHE A 71 2.26 9.49 1.35
CA PHE A 71 2.77 8.44 2.24
C PHE A 71 4.29 8.51 2.34
N TRP A 72 4.96 8.66 1.22
CA TRP A 72 6.41 8.76 1.13
C TRP A 72 6.94 9.95 1.93
N ARG A 73 6.34 11.11 1.76
CA ARG A 73 6.77 12.32 2.48
C ARG A 73 6.61 12.20 3.98
N ALA A 74 5.52 11.59 4.43
CA ALA A 74 5.25 11.48 5.86
C ALA A 74 6.04 10.35 6.52
N CYS A 75 6.23 9.24 5.84
CA CYS A 75 6.78 8.03 6.47
C CYS A 75 8.28 7.87 6.26
N ASN A 76 8.79 8.16 5.06
CA ASN A 76 10.23 8.08 4.80
C ASN A 76 10.58 8.76 3.46
N PRO A 77 10.91 10.05 3.49
CA PRO A 77 11.26 10.77 2.25
C PRO A 77 12.60 10.35 1.65
N PHE A 78 13.35 9.49 2.32
CA PHE A 78 14.56 8.92 1.77
C PHE A 78 14.34 7.59 1.07
N ALA A 79 13.11 7.06 1.13
CA ALA A 79 12.77 5.81 0.47
C ALA A 79 12.84 5.95 -1.05
N GLU A 80 13.11 4.84 -1.72
CA GLU A 80 12.97 4.76 -3.16
C GLU A 80 11.50 4.98 -3.53
N PHE A 81 11.23 5.80 -4.55
CA PHE A 81 9.86 6.12 -4.97
C PHE A 81 9.75 5.83 -6.47
N ALA A 82 8.84 4.94 -6.86
CA ALA A 82 8.75 4.53 -8.27
C ALA A 82 7.40 3.93 -8.62
N ALA A 83 7.07 4.01 -9.90
CA ALA A 83 5.97 3.22 -10.44
C ALA A 83 6.40 1.76 -10.50
N THR A 84 5.46 0.84 -10.31
CA THR A 84 5.71 -0.57 -10.47
C THR A 84 4.56 -1.22 -11.22
N ARG A 85 4.84 -2.37 -11.82
CA ARG A 85 3.82 -3.17 -12.51
C ARG A 85 3.14 -4.11 -11.50
N ASP A 86 2.10 -4.78 -11.96
CA ASP A 86 1.38 -5.83 -11.23
C ASP A 86 0.50 -5.31 -10.11
N VAL A 87 0.18 -4.01 -10.12
CA VAL A 87 -0.67 -3.38 -9.10
C VAL A 87 -1.80 -2.56 -9.71
N GLN A 88 -2.14 -2.84 -10.98
CA GLN A 88 -3.28 -2.20 -11.64
C GLN A 88 -4.60 -2.73 -11.07
N PRO A 89 -5.72 -2.01 -11.23
CA PRO A 89 -6.99 -2.41 -10.64
C PRO A 89 -7.42 -3.86 -10.94
N ASP A 90 -7.16 -4.33 -12.15
CA ASP A 90 -7.61 -5.66 -12.58
C ASP A 90 -6.49 -6.69 -12.68
N ASP A 91 -5.30 -6.36 -12.23
CA ASP A 91 -4.19 -7.32 -12.26
C ASP A 91 -4.48 -8.48 -11.30
N PRO A 92 -4.14 -9.72 -11.67
CA PRO A 92 -4.24 -10.82 -10.72
C PRO A 92 -3.35 -10.57 -9.50
N PRO A 93 -3.87 -10.72 -8.28
CA PRO A 93 -3.07 -10.47 -7.07
C PRO A 93 -1.89 -11.42 -6.93
N GLN A 94 -1.93 -12.57 -7.59
CA GLN A 94 -0.83 -13.52 -7.59
C GLN A 94 0.46 -12.90 -8.12
N TRP A 95 0.39 -12.00 -9.09
CA TRP A 95 1.59 -11.45 -9.72
C TRP A 95 2.45 -10.66 -8.72
N ILE A 96 1.84 -9.78 -7.94
CA ILE A 96 2.60 -9.03 -6.94
C ILE A 96 2.95 -9.93 -5.75
N HIS A 97 2.08 -10.87 -5.38
CA HIS A 97 2.38 -11.83 -4.31
C HIS A 97 3.65 -12.62 -4.63
N ASP A 98 3.80 -13.08 -5.88
CA ASP A 98 5.00 -13.81 -6.28
C ASP A 98 6.27 -12.98 -6.09
N ARG A 99 6.20 -11.68 -6.36
CA ARG A 99 7.32 -10.78 -6.15
C ARG A 99 7.61 -10.58 -4.66
N LEU A 100 6.56 -10.53 -3.83
CA LEU A 100 6.72 -10.34 -2.39
C LEU A 100 7.38 -11.53 -1.71
N ARG A 101 7.29 -12.72 -2.28
CA ARG A 101 7.95 -13.91 -1.71
C ARG A 101 9.46 -13.76 -1.64
N ALA A 102 10.04 -13.02 -2.57
CA ALA A 102 11.48 -12.82 -2.62
C ALA A 102 11.90 -11.50 -1.96
N GLU A 103 10.94 -10.73 -1.45
CA GLU A 103 11.22 -9.38 -0.96
C GLU A 103 11.76 -9.43 0.47
N THR A 104 12.79 -8.65 0.75
CA THR A 104 13.38 -8.56 2.08
C THR A 104 13.23 -7.17 2.69
N ARG A 105 12.69 -6.22 1.93
CA ARG A 105 12.57 -4.82 2.34
C ARG A 105 11.15 -4.51 2.76
N ASP A 106 10.99 -3.57 3.67
CA ASP A 106 9.67 -3.02 4.00
C ASP A 106 9.22 -2.14 2.84
N ILE A 107 8.02 -2.41 2.32
CA ILE A 107 7.50 -1.78 1.12
C ILE A 107 6.12 -1.19 1.38
N ALA A 108 5.85 -0.04 0.79
CA ALA A 108 4.51 0.52 0.71
C ALA A 108 4.04 0.50 -0.75
N ILE A 109 2.77 0.19 -0.96
CA ILE A 109 2.15 0.19 -2.28
C ILE A 109 0.85 0.98 -2.21
N ALA A 110 0.76 2.06 -2.99
CA ALA A 110 -0.50 2.75 -3.20
C ALA A 110 -1.20 2.12 -4.40
N GLY A 111 -2.41 1.64 -4.21
CA GLY A 111 -3.09 0.85 -5.21
C GLY A 111 -4.57 1.17 -5.34
N HIS A 112 -5.29 0.22 -5.91
CA HIS A 112 -6.64 0.38 -6.43
C HIS A 112 -7.56 -0.73 -5.96
N PHE A 113 -8.84 -0.47 -6.04
CA PHE A 113 -9.86 -1.52 -5.97
C PHE A 113 -10.17 -1.99 -7.39
N PRO A 114 -10.50 -3.24 -7.58
CA PRO A 114 -10.65 -4.30 -6.59
C PRO A 114 -9.34 -5.04 -6.24
N HIS A 115 -8.22 -4.61 -6.76
CA HIS A 115 -6.93 -5.30 -6.58
C HIS A 115 -6.56 -5.44 -5.10
N LEU A 116 -6.63 -4.34 -4.32
CA LEU A 116 -6.19 -4.36 -2.93
C LEU A 116 -6.96 -5.35 -2.04
N PRO A 117 -8.32 -5.36 -2.03
CA PRO A 117 -9.02 -6.35 -1.22
C PRO A 117 -8.74 -7.78 -1.66
N ARG A 118 -8.56 -8.02 -2.96
CA ARG A 118 -8.20 -9.35 -3.46
C ARG A 118 -6.79 -9.75 -3.00
N LEU A 119 -5.86 -8.81 -3.01
CA LEU A 119 -4.51 -9.07 -2.55
C LEU A 119 -4.49 -9.40 -1.06
N VAL A 120 -5.15 -8.60 -0.24
CA VAL A 120 -5.21 -8.85 1.21
C VAL A 120 -5.82 -10.22 1.50
N ALA A 121 -6.94 -10.55 0.85
CA ALA A 121 -7.57 -11.87 1.04
C ALA A 121 -6.61 -13.00 0.70
N ARG A 122 -5.82 -12.82 -0.35
CA ARG A 122 -4.83 -13.82 -0.76
C ARG A 122 -3.69 -13.94 0.26
N LEU A 123 -3.21 -12.82 0.78
CA LEU A 123 -2.06 -12.81 1.68
C LEU A 123 -2.38 -13.35 3.07
N ILE A 124 -3.52 -12.97 3.64
CA ILE A 124 -3.87 -13.36 5.01
C ILE A 124 -4.92 -14.47 5.07
N GLY A 125 -5.57 -14.80 3.95
CA GLY A 125 -6.67 -15.74 3.93
C GLY A 125 -7.94 -15.10 4.48
N GLY A 126 -9.06 -15.30 3.81
CA GLY A 126 -10.33 -14.76 4.28
C GLY A 126 -11.09 -14.03 3.20
N VAL A 127 -11.99 -13.14 3.62
CA VAL A 127 -12.84 -12.40 2.70
C VAL A 127 -12.12 -11.18 2.13
N GLU A 128 -12.57 -10.75 0.96
CA GLU A 128 -12.06 -9.54 0.33
C GLU A 128 -12.63 -8.34 1.06
N ASP A 129 -11.77 -7.63 1.75
CA ASP A 129 -12.15 -6.47 2.55
C ASP A 129 -10.96 -5.51 2.64
N PHE A 130 -11.23 -4.22 2.46
CA PHE A 130 -10.20 -3.19 2.54
C PHE A 130 -10.87 -1.84 2.83
N PRO A 131 -10.32 -1.04 3.76
CA PRO A 131 -10.93 0.26 4.07
C PRO A 131 -10.78 1.22 2.89
N ALA A 132 -11.91 1.73 2.41
CA ALA A 132 -11.90 2.68 1.29
C ALA A 132 -11.06 3.91 1.65
N HIS A 133 -10.15 4.29 0.75
CA HIS A 133 -9.22 5.41 0.93
C HIS A 133 -8.38 5.30 2.21
N GLY A 134 -8.23 4.09 2.72
CA GLY A 134 -7.49 3.80 3.94
C GLY A 134 -6.23 3.00 3.67
N ALA A 135 -5.73 2.33 4.72
CA ALA A 135 -4.51 1.56 4.63
C ALA A 135 -4.57 0.31 5.51
N VAL A 136 -3.81 -0.70 5.13
CA VAL A 136 -3.64 -1.93 5.90
C VAL A 136 -2.15 -2.25 5.95
N ALA A 137 -1.63 -2.50 7.15
CA ALA A 137 -0.26 -2.94 7.33
C ALA A 137 -0.23 -4.42 7.62
N LEU A 138 0.64 -5.12 6.94
CA LEU A 138 0.81 -6.57 7.08
C LEU A 138 2.27 -6.88 7.39
N ALA A 139 2.50 -8.05 8.00
CA ALA A 139 3.84 -8.55 8.22
C ALA A 139 3.90 -10.03 7.91
N THR A 140 5.06 -10.48 7.49
CA THR A 140 5.32 -11.89 7.28
C THR A 140 6.52 -12.33 8.12
N ASP A 141 6.45 -13.53 8.68
CA ASP A 141 7.55 -14.13 9.43
C ASP A 141 8.22 -15.26 8.63
N ASP A 142 7.74 -15.50 7.42
CA ASP A 142 8.30 -16.51 6.52
C ASP A 142 8.70 -15.82 5.19
N ASP A 143 8.77 -16.56 4.13
CA ASP A 143 9.26 -16.07 2.85
C ASP A 143 8.24 -15.24 2.07
N GLY A 144 7.34 -14.57 2.73
CA GLY A 144 6.31 -13.79 2.06
C GLY A 144 5.16 -14.64 1.56
N GLU A 145 5.06 -15.87 2.01
CA GLU A 145 3.99 -16.78 1.62
C GLU A 145 2.70 -16.45 2.35
N THR A 146 2.77 -16.30 3.66
CA THR A 146 1.61 -15.96 4.48
C THR A 146 1.91 -14.70 5.30
N TRP A 147 0.86 -13.91 5.49
CA TRP A 147 0.95 -12.62 6.13
C TRP A 147 -0.08 -12.49 7.23
N ARG A 148 0.16 -11.60 8.19
CA ARG A 148 -0.81 -11.27 9.22
C ARG A 148 -1.02 -9.76 9.24
N GLU A 149 -2.23 -9.34 9.57
CA GLU A 149 -2.55 -7.92 9.66
C GLU A 149 -2.00 -7.35 10.97
N LEU A 150 -1.30 -6.23 10.88
CA LEU A 150 -0.79 -5.51 12.06
C LEU A 150 -1.79 -4.44 12.51
N TRP A 151 -2.30 -3.66 11.57
CA TRP A 151 -3.27 -2.61 11.84
C TRP A 151 -3.91 -2.18 10.53
N ARG A 152 -5.01 -1.44 10.67
CA ARG A 152 -5.64 -0.78 9.53
C ARG A 152 -6.07 0.62 9.91
N ILE A 153 -6.15 1.49 8.91
CA ILE A 153 -6.56 2.87 9.06
C ILE A 153 -7.77 3.06 8.17
N GLU A 154 -8.87 3.53 8.76
CA GLU A 154 -10.07 3.82 8.01
C GLU A 154 -10.23 5.32 7.88
N ASN A 155 -10.72 5.76 6.71
CA ASN A 155 -11.07 7.15 6.47
C ASN A 155 -12.58 7.27 6.61
N GLY A 156 -13.00 7.85 7.72
CA GLY A 156 -14.40 7.87 7.95
C GLY A 156 -15.02 9.24 7.95
#